data_ca70aa10f5092b087b7254156245bbbe
#
_entry.id   ca70aa10f5092b087b7254156245bbbe
#
_cell.length_a   1.000
_cell.length_b   1.000
_cell.length_c   1.000
_cell.angle_alpha   90.00
_cell.angle_beta   90.00
_cell.angle_gamma   90.00
#
_symmetry.space_group_name_H-M   'P 1'
#
loop_
_entity.id
_entity.type
_entity.pdbx_description
1 polymer ?
#
loop_
_entity_poly.entity_id
_entity_poly.type
_entity_poly.pdbx_seq_one_letter_code
_entity_poly.pdbx_strand_id
1 'polypeptide(L)'
;MKKRSLFVRGSGARSFPSPSPQVLLIQDAPTTDNPSQGWSLGFKIVCGLLLALSTLGISSCHSAAYYYYKFPEYTYAGRPVPPSKLAERVMIGVSANGSSGSLQIVDALRDIRSNVEDTIPNFQISGYSSGYPGTIVSFPAELRGYVYSSSDGSLTNINYSTESSAGSVGTFQSGSSAVAVPPTFTHYYGAEEAAGLLEIIDNTTSGTYGLNIPNVFKVAVNTGDTVALAMVRNSNVLYRIFKLNQNQYPTQQAAIQATGSVDCEPSLLPVYCAVSVPGTYDRPTGVYFSLDGTTAYVLNCGSECGGNTASVTLLQQGPLNNNVIPSSPVQPNPMITNVPVPGGVTAALSDGTTLYLAGQQLQPDGLFTGFLSTMNQATNTITGKYSISDGNHSKILFADNNTLWIGSQFCATGERKKQFASGVTTQAANYNCLTMVVLGGATLTPQVVPAVNQAGTGTPAVTVPYPNQNNDQYYYGSLTGICWVQNYNKVYTAYGGQVHIFSTVDGSENDNEYVAVQGTALDVAYMDALTDGAN
;
A
#
# COMPACT_ATOMS: atom_id res chain seq x y z
N MET A 1 6.91 -42.66 -32.76
CA MET A 1 8.25 -43.15 -33.24
C MET A 1 9.24 -41.99 -33.18
N LYS A 2 10.45 -42.26 -32.69
CA LYS A 2 11.68 -41.46 -32.51
C LYS A 2 11.75 -40.60 -31.25
N LYS A 3 12.32 -41.22 -30.21
CA LYS A 3 13.04 -40.60 -29.09
C LYS A 3 14.27 -39.85 -29.60
N ARG A 4 14.48 -38.64 -29.08
CA ARG A 4 15.82 -38.00 -29.07
C ARG A 4 16.17 -37.63 -27.63
N SER A 5 17.16 -38.30 -27.11
CA SER A 5 17.89 -38.00 -25.91
C SER A 5 18.75 -36.77 -26.13
N LEU A 6 18.76 -35.82 -25.20
CA LEU A 6 19.75 -34.74 -25.16
C LEU A 6 20.60 -34.89 -23.89
N PHE A 7 21.88 -34.95 -24.09
CA PHE A 7 22.96 -35.04 -23.13
C PHE A 7 23.01 -33.79 -22.23
N VAL A 8 23.10 -34.02 -20.94
CA VAL A 8 23.49 -33.03 -19.94
C VAL A 8 25.02 -32.98 -19.90
N ARG A 9 25.62 -31.87 -20.26
CA ARG A 9 27.03 -31.54 -19.99
C ARG A 9 27.13 -30.87 -18.64
N GLY A 10 27.87 -31.50 -17.72
CA GLY A 10 28.25 -30.95 -16.45
C GLY A 10 29.14 -29.73 -16.60
N SER A 11 28.82 -28.66 -15.89
CA SER A 11 29.69 -27.51 -15.67
C SER A 11 30.48 -27.73 -14.40
N GLY A 12 31.82 -27.77 -14.56
CA GLY A 12 32.76 -27.95 -13.47
C GLY A 12 32.77 -26.76 -12.49
N ALA A 13 32.74 -27.10 -11.24
CA ALA A 13 32.99 -26.15 -10.15
C ALA A 13 34.45 -25.64 -10.20
N ARG A 14 34.64 -24.36 -10.33
CA ARG A 14 35.93 -23.71 -10.09
C ARG A 14 36.08 -23.49 -8.59
N SER A 15 36.99 -24.24 -7.98
CA SER A 15 37.47 -24.00 -6.64
C SER A 15 38.38 -22.78 -6.64
N PHE A 16 38.08 -21.78 -5.82
CA PHE A 16 39.00 -20.70 -5.49
C PHE A 16 39.99 -21.19 -4.42
N PRO A 17 41.29 -20.92 -4.57
CA PRO A 17 42.27 -21.24 -3.53
C PRO A 17 42.15 -20.24 -2.38
N SER A 18 42.09 -20.77 -1.15
CA SER A 18 42.22 -20.01 0.09
C SER A 18 43.63 -19.43 0.23
N PRO A 19 43.81 -18.20 0.70
CA PRO A 19 45.14 -17.66 1.01
C PRO A 19 45.67 -18.34 2.27
N SER A 20 46.83 -18.96 2.13
CA SER A 20 47.62 -19.49 3.24
C SER A 20 48.20 -18.33 4.09
N PRO A 21 48.28 -18.48 5.40
CA PRO A 21 48.97 -17.47 6.23
C PRO A 21 50.46 -17.53 5.97
N GLN A 22 51.05 -16.44 5.51
CA GLN A 22 52.50 -16.27 5.46
C GLN A 22 53.03 -16.07 6.87
N VAL A 23 53.77 -17.06 7.32
CA VAL A 23 54.60 -16.93 8.54
C VAL A 23 55.81 -16.06 8.19
N LEU A 24 55.84 -14.87 8.75
CA LEU A 24 57.00 -13.98 8.66
C LEU A 24 58.12 -14.54 9.58
N LEU A 25 59.13 -15.17 8.98
CA LEU A 25 60.35 -15.52 9.68
C LEU A 25 61.15 -14.24 9.97
N ILE A 26 61.25 -13.89 11.25
CA ILE A 26 62.14 -12.83 11.72
C ILE A 26 63.56 -13.43 11.68
N GLN A 27 64.38 -12.96 10.77
CA GLN A 27 65.80 -13.23 10.77
C GLN A 27 66.48 -12.41 11.89
N ASP A 28 67.22 -13.11 12.74
CA ASP A 28 68.08 -12.52 13.78
C ASP A 28 69.10 -11.57 13.14
N ALA A 29 69.05 -10.30 13.52
CA ALA A 29 70.10 -9.35 13.21
C ALA A 29 71.25 -9.46 14.21
N PRO A 30 72.48 -9.27 13.78
CA PRO A 30 73.68 -9.43 14.65
C PRO A 30 73.70 -8.35 15.74
N THR A 31 74.02 -8.80 16.95
CA THR A 31 74.30 -7.96 18.12
C THR A 31 75.53 -7.14 17.91
N THR A 32 75.38 -5.84 17.74
CA THR A 32 76.47 -4.89 17.95
C THR A 32 76.25 -4.18 19.28
N ASP A 33 77.10 -4.46 20.22
CA ASP A 33 77.24 -3.72 21.48
C ASP A 33 77.50 -2.23 21.19
N ASN A 34 76.61 -1.36 21.66
CA ASN A 34 76.83 0.05 21.75
C ASN A 34 76.24 0.66 23.03
N PRO A 35 76.93 1.56 23.70
CA PRO A 35 76.61 1.93 25.07
C PRO A 35 75.36 2.77 25.19
N SER A 36 74.71 2.55 26.29
CA SER A 36 73.51 3.22 26.77
C SER A 36 73.53 4.75 26.64
N GLN A 37 72.96 5.29 25.57
CA GLN A 37 72.41 6.65 25.61
C GLN A 37 71.04 6.60 26.24
N GLY A 38 70.99 6.97 27.53
CA GLY A 38 69.71 7.14 28.22
C GLY A 38 68.91 8.20 27.52
N TRP A 39 67.71 7.80 27.03
CA TRP A 39 66.74 8.74 26.47
C TRP A 39 66.52 9.88 27.45
N SER A 40 66.61 11.12 26.96
CA SER A 40 66.43 12.31 27.80
C SER A 40 65.04 12.27 28.48
N LEU A 41 64.95 12.76 29.69
CA LEU A 41 63.71 12.82 30.47
C LEU A 41 62.58 13.43 29.66
N GLY A 42 62.88 14.40 28.79
CA GLY A 42 61.92 15.02 27.88
C GLY A 42 61.28 14.05 26.86
N PHE A 43 62.08 13.12 26.28
CA PHE A 43 61.55 12.14 25.33
C PHE A 43 60.62 11.11 26.01
N LYS A 44 60.95 10.70 27.24
CA LYS A 44 60.07 9.81 28.03
C LYS A 44 58.77 10.47 28.40
N ILE A 45 58.77 11.78 28.72
CA ILE A 45 57.55 12.55 29.00
C ILE A 45 56.71 12.71 27.74
N VAL A 46 57.30 12.98 26.57
CA VAL A 46 56.57 13.11 25.30
C VAL A 46 55.94 11.79 24.87
N CYS A 47 56.69 10.67 24.97
CA CYS A 47 56.12 9.34 24.68
C CYS A 47 55.01 8.95 25.67
N GLY A 48 55.16 9.28 26.95
CA GLY A 48 54.11 9.06 27.97
C GLY A 48 52.86 9.88 27.71
N LEU A 49 53.00 11.14 27.29
CA LEU A 49 51.88 12.01 26.91
C LEU A 49 51.20 11.54 25.63
N LEU A 50 51.96 11.09 24.62
CA LEU A 50 51.38 10.52 23.39
C LEU A 50 50.61 9.23 23.64
N LEU A 51 51.14 8.36 24.53
CA LEU A 51 50.41 7.14 24.95
C LEU A 51 49.15 7.46 25.75
N ALA A 52 49.20 8.44 26.65
CA ALA A 52 48.03 8.88 27.42
C ALA A 52 46.99 9.54 26.53
N LEU A 53 47.38 10.34 25.53
CA LEU A 53 46.48 10.93 24.53
C LEU A 53 45.85 9.87 23.61
N SER A 54 46.60 8.84 23.22
CA SER A 54 46.04 7.75 22.40
C SER A 54 45.04 6.88 23.19
N THR A 55 45.29 6.62 24.48
CA THR A 55 44.35 5.88 25.33
C THR A 55 43.07 6.70 25.65
N LEU A 56 43.22 8.02 25.83
CA LEU A 56 42.06 8.93 25.98
C LEU A 56 41.23 9.03 24.68
N GLY A 57 41.89 9.02 23.51
CA GLY A 57 41.24 9.01 22.21
C GLY A 57 40.43 7.73 21.95
N ILE A 58 40.95 6.57 22.34
CA ILE A 58 40.28 5.29 22.19
C ILE A 58 39.07 5.17 23.16
N SER A 59 39.23 5.68 24.41
CA SER A 59 38.11 5.68 25.35
C SER A 59 37.01 6.69 24.99
N SER A 60 37.34 7.81 24.32
CA SER A 60 36.32 8.77 23.89
C SER A 60 35.48 8.29 22.71
N CYS A 61 36.07 7.49 21.80
CA CYS A 61 35.29 6.85 20.72
C CYS A 61 34.30 5.82 21.27
N HIS A 62 34.66 5.12 22.35
CA HIS A 62 33.76 4.13 22.94
C HIS A 62 32.62 4.78 23.74
N SER A 63 32.87 5.91 24.39
CA SER A 63 31.81 6.64 25.12
C SER A 63 30.90 7.47 24.20
N ALA A 64 31.41 8.00 23.10
CA ALA A 64 30.59 8.72 22.12
C ALA A 64 29.63 7.78 21.39
N ALA A 65 30.11 6.58 20.97
CA ALA A 65 29.24 5.57 20.38
C ALA A 65 28.12 5.12 21.34
N TYR A 66 28.42 5.00 22.64
CA TYR A 66 27.43 4.60 23.64
C TYR A 66 26.39 5.69 23.93
N TYR A 67 26.73 6.97 23.77
CA TYR A 67 25.78 8.08 23.95
C TYR A 67 24.86 8.32 22.76
N TYR A 68 25.30 8.00 21.55
CA TYR A 68 24.48 8.14 20.34
C TYR A 68 23.42 7.05 20.17
N TYR A 69 23.55 5.93 20.89
CA TYR A 69 22.60 4.82 20.83
C TYR A 69 21.67 4.69 22.05
N LYS A 70 21.64 5.67 22.93
CA LYS A 70 20.52 5.78 23.87
C LYS A 70 19.32 6.32 23.11
N PHE A 71 18.55 5.43 22.55
CA PHE A 71 17.25 5.77 22.04
C PHE A 71 16.41 6.41 23.14
N PRO A 72 15.59 7.46 22.84
CA PRO A 72 14.66 8.00 23.81
C PRO A 72 13.79 6.87 24.35
N GLU A 73 13.42 6.94 25.62
CA GLU A 73 12.47 5.99 26.21
C GLU A 73 11.22 5.97 25.35
N TYR A 74 10.85 4.79 24.84
CA TYR A 74 9.68 4.63 24.01
C TYR A 74 8.43 4.94 24.81
N THR A 75 7.63 5.87 24.33
CA THR A 75 6.30 6.12 24.85
C THR A 75 5.31 5.35 23.98
N TYR A 76 4.55 4.45 24.58
CA TYR A 76 3.54 3.67 23.87
C TYR A 76 2.18 4.38 23.77
N ALA A 77 2.13 5.67 24.10
CA ALA A 77 0.92 6.50 24.06
C ALA A 77 -0.30 5.86 24.78
N GLY A 78 -0.06 5.17 25.90
CA GLY A 78 -1.10 4.46 26.65
C GLY A 78 -1.48 3.07 26.11
N ARG A 79 -0.89 2.64 25.01
CA ARG A 79 -1.09 1.29 24.45
C ARG A 79 -0.33 0.22 25.24
N PRO A 80 -0.78 -1.05 25.21
CA PRO A 80 0.00 -2.16 25.76
C PRO A 80 1.36 -2.29 25.06
N VAL A 81 2.41 -2.60 25.83
CA VAL A 81 3.74 -2.87 25.27
C VAL A 81 3.70 -4.16 24.45
N PRO A 82 3.99 -4.11 23.14
CA PRO A 82 3.94 -5.29 22.30
C PRO A 82 5.12 -6.23 22.57
N PRO A 83 5.06 -7.50 22.12
CA PRO A 83 6.14 -8.47 22.29
C PRO A 83 7.47 -8.02 21.72
N SER A 84 7.48 -7.31 20.59
CA SER A 84 8.69 -6.74 19.96
C SER A 84 9.30 -5.57 20.75
N LYS A 85 8.53 -4.98 21.67
CA LYS A 85 8.87 -3.74 22.40
C LYS A 85 9.12 -2.53 21.50
N LEU A 86 8.62 -2.55 20.27
CA LEU A 86 8.68 -1.42 19.36
C LEU A 86 7.54 -0.46 19.65
N ALA A 87 7.84 0.84 19.63
CA ALA A 87 6.83 1.88 19.85
C ALA A 87 6.08 2.25 18.58
N GLU A 88 6.76 2.24 17.45
CA GLU A 88 6.21 2.61 16.14
C GLU A 88 6.50 1.49 15.14
N ARG A 89 5.43 0.86 14.61
CA ARG A 89 5.54 -0.37 13.83
C ARG A 89 4.83 -0.25 12.49
N VAL A 90 5.53 -0.66 11.44
CA VAL A 90 4.93 -0.87 10.12
C VAL A 90 4.89 -2.37 9.84
N MET A 91 3.68 -2.89 9.59
CA MET A 91 3.47 -4.27 9.14
C MET A 91 3.60 -4.35 7.62
N ILE A 92 4.27 -5.39 7.15
CA ILE A 92 4.50 -5.66 5.72
C ILE A 92 3.94 -7.02 5.39
N GLY A 93 3.06 -7.09 4.42
CA GLY A 93 2.64 -8.33 3.78
C GLY A 93 3.70 -8.79 2.79
N VAL A 94 4.27 -9.98 3.00
CA VAL A 94 5.37 -10.51 2.17
C VAL A 94 5.02 -11.88 1.62
N SER A 95 5.22 -12.08 0.32
CA SER A 95 5.16 -13.39 -0.31
C SER A 95 6.56 -13.89 -0.64
N ALA A 96 6.91 -15.08 -0.18
CA ALA A 96 8.21 -15.69 -0.44
C ALA A 96 8.29 -16.29 -1.85
N ASN A 97 7.18 -16.88 -2.35
CA ASN A 97 7.16 -17.61 -3.62
C ASN A 97 5.78 -17.69 -4.28
N GLY A 98 4.88 -16.77 -3.93
CA GLY A 98 3.49 -16.76 -4.42
C GLY A 98 2.54 -17.71 -3.69
N SER A 99 3.05 -18.70 -2.94
CA SER A 99 2.24 -19.68 -2.21
C SER A 99 2.45 -19.67 -0.70
N SER A 100 3.55 -19.09 -0.23
CA SER A 100 3.82 -18.89 1.20
C SER A 100 4.00 -17.42 1.51
N GLY A 101 3.32 -16.95 2.54
CA GLY A 101 3.36 -15.56 2.97
C GLY A 101 3.77 -15.41 4.43
N SER A 102 4.21 -14.23 4.77
CA SER A 102 4.50 -13.82 6.14
C SER A 102 4.12 -12.36 6.35
N LEU A 103 3.91 -11.99 7.61
CA LEU A 103 3.71 -10.62 8.01
C LEU A 103 4.93 -10.19 8.83
N GLN A 104 5.74 -9.32 8.25
CA GLN A 104 6.95 -8.82 8.86
C GLN A 104 6.68 -7.45 9.48
N ILE A 105 7.47 -7.08 10.50
CA ILE A 105 7.35 -5.79 11.17
C ILE A 105 8.66 -5.02 11.01
N VAL A 106 8.53 -3.73 10.75
CA VAL A 106 9.63 -2.76 10.76
C VAL A 106 9.45 -1.83 11.96
N ASP A 107 10.55 -1.55 12.66
CA ASP A 107 10.65 -0.43 13.58
C ASP A 107 10.69 0.87 12.77
N ALA A 108 9.59 1.60 12.77
CA ALA A 108 9.46 2.81 11.98
C ALA A 108 10.27 4.01 12.51
N LEU A 109 10.80 3.93 13.72
CA LEU A 109 11.71 4.95 14.24
C LEU A 109 13.12 4.80 13.66
N ARG A 110 13.60 3.56 13.54
CA ARG A 110 14.96 3.22 13.14
C ARG A 110 15.07 2.70 11.71
N ASP A 111 13.95 2.41 11.06
CA ASP A 111 13.86 1.84 9.72
C ASP A 111 14.57 0.48 9.59
N ILE A 112 14.45 -0.37 10.64
CA ILE A 112 15.08 -1.69 10.72
C ILE A 112 14.08 -2.79 11.03
N ARG A 113 14.37 -4.01 10.58
CA ARG A 113 13.56 -5.22 10.81
C ARG A 113 14.07 -6.14 11.91
N SER A 114 15.27 -5.91 12.39
CA SER A 114 15.88 -6.75 13.42
C SER A 114 16.66 -5.89 14.40
N ASN A 115 16.68 -6.30 15.64
CA ASN A 115 17.56 -5.71 16.65
C ASN A 115 18.55 -6.77 17.13
N VAL A 116 19.81 -6.60 16.77
CA VAL A 116 20.90 -7.53 17.13
C VAL A 116 21.19 -7.48 18.63
N GLU A 117 20.90 -6.35 19.27
CA GLU A 117 21.18 -6.16 20.71
C GLU A 117 20.19 -6.92 21.61
N ASP A 118 18.93 -7.09 21.16
CA ASP A 118 17.86 -7.72 21.96
C ASP A 118 17.63 -9.20 21.65
N THR A 119 18.53 -9.83 20.92
CA THR A 119 18.42 -11.26 20.53
C THR A 119 17.15 -11.62 19.74
N ILE A 120 16.38 -10.64 19.26
CA ILE A 120 15.21 -10.86 18.41
C ILE A 120 15.70 -10.78 16.95
N PRO A 121 15.83 -11.92 16.27
CA PRO A 121 16.47 -11.95 14.95
C PRO A 121 15.63 -11.27 13.87
N ASN A 122 14.29 -11.26 14.00
CA ASN A 122 13.37 -10.58 13.08
C ASN A 122 12.07 -10.27 13.80
N PHE A 123 11.51 -9.08 13.57
CA PHE A 123 10.18 -8.73 14.03
C PHE A 123 9.13 -9.25 13.04
N GLN A 124 8.13 -9.98 13.54
CA GLN A 124 7.09 -10.57 12.70
C GLN A 124 5.80 -10.82 13.48
N ILE A 125 4.69 -10.89 12.77
CA ILE A 125 3.41 -11.36 13.32
C ILE A 125 3.44 -12.88 13.46
N SER A 126 3.20 -13.39 14.65
CA SER A 126 3.16 -14.82 14.94
C SER A 126 1.84 -15.45 14.50
N GLY A 127 1.86 -16.73 14.13
CA GLY A 127 0.66 -17.52 13.82
C GLY A 127 -0.05 -17.18 12.51
N TYR A 128 0.51 -16.30 11.67
CA TYR A 128 0.01 -16.09 10.31
C TYR A 128 0.48 -17.24 9.41
N SER A 129 -0.44 -17.85 8.65
CA SER A 129 -0.16 -19.05 7.85
C SER A 129 -0.68 -19.01 6.40
N SER A 130 -1.32 -17.91 5.99
CA SER A 130 -1.85 -17.79 4.62
C SER A 130 -0.78 -17.44 3.59
N GLY A 131 -1.04 -17.75 2.30
CA GLY A 131 0.02 -17.75 1.29
C GLY A 131 0.39 -16.40 0.70
N TYR A 132 -0.59 -15.54 0.37
CA TYR A 132 -0.36 -14.31 -0.38
C TYR A 132 -1.05 -13.11 0.29
N PRO A 133 -0.42 -12.47 1.28
CA PRO A 133 -0.99 -11.34 2.03
C PRO A 133 -1.00 -10.07 1.18
N GLY A 134 -1.89 -10.01 0.19
CA GLY A 134 -1.91 -8.97 -0.86
C GLY A 134 -2.65 -7.70 -0.48
N THR A 135 -3.47 -7.72 0.57
CA THR A 135 -4.21 -6.54 1.02
C THR A 135 -4.27 -6.49 2.54
N ILE A 136 -3.87 -5.37 3.11
CA ILE A 136 -3.94 -5.09 4.53
C ILE A 136 -4.94 -3.96 4.75
N VAL A 137 -5.94 -4.20 5.61
CA VAL A 137 -6.87 -3.17 6.09
C VAL A 137 -6.58 -2.95 7.56
N SER A 138 -6.09 -1.77 7.91
CA SER A 138 -5.58 -1.46 9.25
C SER A 138 -6.56 -0.62 10.04
N PHE A 139 -6.74 -0.97 11.32
CA PHE A 139 -7.53 -0.24 12.32
C PHE A 139 -6.69 -0.08 13.58
N PRO A 140 -5.69 0.80 13.55
CA PRO A 140 -4.74 0.95 14.65
C PRO A 140 -5.38 1.48 15.93
N ALA A 141 -6.42 2.32 15.84
CA ALA A 141 -7.18 2.77 17.00
C ALA A 141 -7.84 1.60 17.76
N GLU A 142 -8.21 0.53 17.06
CA GLU A 142 -8.77 -0.70 17.60
C GLU A 142 -7.71 -1.78 17.87
N LEU A 143 -6.43 -1.45 17.72
CA LEU A 143 -5.28 -2.34 17.88
C LEU A 143 -5.41 -3.63 17.05
N ARG A 144 -5.92 -3.52 15.83
CA ARG A 144 -6.12 -4.66 14.93
C ARG A 144 -5.95 -4.30 13.46
N GLY A 145 -5.78 -5.34 12.66
CA GLY A 145 -5.82 -5.27 11.21
C GLY A 145 -6.40 -6.54 10.61
N TYR A 146 -6.77 -6.48 9.35
CA TYR A 146 -7.24 -7.61 8.57
C TYR A 146 -6.34 -7.79 7.36
N VAL A 147 -5.91 -9.02 7.14
CA VAL A 147 -5.05 -9.36 6.02
C VAL A 147 -5.80 -10.35 5.13
N TYR A 148 -6.05 -9.93 3.91
CA TYR A 148 -6.62 -10.78 2.88
C TYR A 148 -5.52 -11.47 2.08
N SER A 149 -5.64 -12.79 1.95
CA SER A 149 -4.76 -13.63 1.13
C SER A 149 -5.51 -14.12 -0.10
N SER A 150 -5.05 -13.70 -1.28
CA SER A 150 -5.69 -14.10 -2.54
C SER A 150 -5.39 -15.55 -2.95
N SER A 151 -4.40 -16.20 -2.32
CA SER A 151 -4.04 -17.59 -2.66
C SER A 151 -5.01 -18.62 -2.08
N ASP A 152 -5.63 -18.33 -0.96
CA ASP A 152 -6.54 -19.22 -0.24
C ASP A 152 -7.89 -18.56 0.13
N GLY A 153 -8.08 -17.30 -0.27
CA GLY A 153 -9.29 -16.53 0.00
C GLY A 153 -9.48 -16.13 1.47
N SER A 154 -8.52 -16.40 2.34
CA SER A 154 -8.69 -16.16 3.77
C SER A 154 -8.59 -14.69 4.14
N LEU A 155 -9.46 -14.25 5.05
CA LEU A 155 -9.39 -12.97 5.73
C LEU A 155 -8.97 -13.20 7.17
N THR A 156 -7.74 -12.84 7.52
CA THR A 156 -7.14 -13.10 8.83
C THR A 156 -7.16 -11.84 9.69
N ASN A 157 -7.67 -11.94 10.91
CA ASN A 157 -7.61 -10.88 11.91
C ASN A 157 -6.23 -10.90 12.60
N ILE A 158 -5.58 -9.75 12.67
CA ILE A 158 -4.27 -9.55 13.32
C ILE A 158 -4.46 -8.68 14.57
N ASN A 159 -3.96 -9.16 15.69
CA ASN A 159 -3.94 -8.40 16.93
C ASN A 159 -2.61 -7.65 17.08
N TYR A 160 -2.67 -6.32 17.07
CA TYR A 160 -1.48 -5.47 17.17
C TYR A 160 -0.85 -5.43 18.56
N SER A 161 -1.65 -5.65 19.61
CA SER A 161 -1.13 -5.69 20.99
C SER A 161 -0.25 -6.91 21.25
N THR A 162 -0.59 -8.04 20.63
CA THR A 162 0.11 -9.32 20.82
C THR A 162 1.00 -9.70 19.65
N GLU A 163 1.00 -8.91 18.57
CA GLU A 163 1.72 -9.19 17.33
C GLU A 163 1.46 -10.62 16.83
N SER A 164 0.20 -11.00 16.82
CA SER A 164 -0.21 -12.36 16.46
C SER A 164 -1.49 -12.40 15.64
N SER A 165 -1.62 -13.46 14.86
CA SER A 165 -2.89 -13.79 14.22
C SER A 165 -3.92 -14.15 15.29
N ALA A 166 -5.10 -13.51 15.23
CA ALA A 166 -6.27 -13.88 16.05
C ALA A 166 -7.16 -14.93 15.34
N GLY A 167 -6.71 -15.47 14.22
CA GLY A 167 -7.41 -16.45 13.40
C GLY A 167 -8.12 -15.87 12.19
N SER A 168 -8.59 -16.74 11.31
CA SER A 168 -9.40 -16.34 10.16
C SER A 168 -10.81 -15.96 10.61
N VAL A 169 -11.34 -14.84 10.10
CA VAL A 169 -12.73 -14.44 10.31
C VAL A 169 -13.65 -15.05 9.26
N GLY A 170 -13.08 -15.57 8.17
CA GLY A 170 -13.79 -16.26 7.10
C GLY A 170 -12.89 -16.47 5.88
N THR A 171 -13.43 -17.17 4.91
CA THR A 171 -12.77 -17.44 3.65
C THR A 171 -13.73 -17.14 2.53
N PHE A 172 -13.34 -16.27 1.61
CA PHE A 172 -14.03 -16.04 0.35
C PHE A 172 -13.70 -17.18 -0.62
N GLN A 173 -14.65 -17.57 -1.46
CA GLN A 173 -14.54 -18.85 -2.20
C GLN A 173 -13.31 -18.93 -3.11
N SER A 174 -12.91 -17.88 -3.75
CA SER A 174 -11.61 -17.84 -4.42
C SER A 174 -11.30 -16.46 -5.01
N GLY A 175 -10.09 -15.99 -4.78
CA GLY A 175 -9.50 -14.91 -5.57
C GLY A 175 -10.34 -13.65 -5.67
N SER A 176 -10.82 -13.12 -4.52
CA SER A 176 -11.53 -11.84 -4.51
C SER A 176 -10.67 -10.74 -5.13
N SER A 177 -11.20 -10.05 -6.10
CA SER A 177 -10.56 -8.90 -6.75
C SER A 177 -10.52 -7.67 -5.83
N ALA A 178 -11.43 -7.60 -4.85
CA ALA A 178 -11.44 -6.58 -3.81
C ALA A 178 -12.16 -7.08 -2.56
N VAL A 179 -11.65 -6.63 -1.41
CA VAL A 179 -12.23 -6.89 -0.09
C VAL A 179 -12.54 -5.55 0.57
N ALA A 180 -13.68 -5.45 1.26
CA ALA A 180 -14.05 -4.29 2.06
C ALA A 180 -14.33 -4.73 3.50
N VAL A 181 -13.69 -4.04 4.45
CA VAL A 181 -13.82 -4.26 5.89
C VAL A 181 -14.19 -2.92 6.53
N PRO A 182 -15.43 -2.71 6.95
CA PRO A 182 -15.81 -1.51 7.68
C PRO A 182 -15.35 -1.58 9.14
N PRO A 183 -15.12 -0.43 9.81
CA PRO A 183 -14.65 -0.37 11.19
C PRO A 183 -15.67 -0.87 12.24
N THR A 184 -16.87 -1.17 11.84
CA THR A 184 -17.88 -1.82 12.70
C THR A 184 -17.62 -3.31 12.92
N PHE A 185 -16.85 -3.94 12.00
CA PHE A 185 -16.53 -5.38 12.00
C PHE A 185 -17.74 -6.30 12.01
N THR A 186 -18.90 -5.80 11.60
CA THR A 186 -20.14 -6.57 11.56
C THR A 186 -20.27 -7.39 10.30
N HIS A 187 -19.77 -6.86 9.19
CA HIS A 187 -19.76 -7.56 7.90
C HIS A 187 -18.38 -7.44 7.24
N TYR A 188 -18.05 -8.43 6.42
CA TYR A 188 -16.90 -8.41 5.52
C TYR A 188 -17.39 -8.75 4.13
N TYR A 189 -16.92 -8.03 3.13
CA TYR A 189 -17.39 -8.15 1.75
C TYR A 189 -16.24 -8.53 0.83
N GLY A 190 -16.46 -9.51 -0.05
CA GLY A 190 -15.52 -9.93 -1.08
C GLY A 190 -16.17 -9.90 -2.46
N ALA A 191 -15.56 -9.21 -3.42
CA ALA A 191 -15.98 -9.23 -4.81
C ALA A 191 -15.12 -10.24 -5.58
N GLU A 192 -15.72 -11.29 -6.12
CA GLU A 192 -15.07 -12.37 -6.84
C GLU A 192 -15.40 -12.27 -8.33
N GLU A 193 -14.59 -11.48 -9.05
CA GLU A 193 -14.86 -11.17 -10.47
C GLU A 193 -14.92 -12.44 -11.34
N ALA A 194 -14.01 -13.37 -11.14
CA ALA A 194 -13.94 -14.60 -11.94
C ALA A 194 -15.14 -15.54 -11.71
N ALA A 195 -15.68 -15.56 -10.49
CA ALA A 195 -16.84 -16.35 -10.13
C ALA A 195 -18.16 -15.61 -10.41
N GLY A 196 -18.12 -14.30 -10.59
CA GLY A 196 -19.32 -13.46 -10.67
C GLY A 196 -20.10 -13.45 -9.37
N LEU A 197 -19.41 -13.50 -8.23
CA LEU A 197 -20.00 -13.66 -6.91
C LEU A 197 -19.58 -12.50 -6.00
N LEU A 198 -20.55 -11.90 -5.31
CA LEU A 198 -20.30 -11.04 -4.16
C LEU A 198 -20.59 -11.82 -2.89
N GLU A 199 -19.57 -12.08 -2.09
CA GLU A 199 -19.71 -12.74 -0.80
C GLU A 199 -19.78 -11.77 0.36
N ILE A 200 -20.61 -12.08 1.34
CA ILE A 200 -20.82 -11.32 2.57
C ILE A 200 -20.63 -12.28 3.76
N ILE A 201 -19.62 -12.05 4.57
CA ILE A 201 -19.44 -12.73 5.85
C ILE A 201 -20.08 -11.84 6.91
N ASP A 202 -21.17 -12.31 7.49
CA ASP A 202 -21.96 -11.60 8.51
C ASP A 202 -21.59 -12.12 9.90
N ASN A 203 -20.80 -11.35 10.63
CA ASN A 203 -20.36 -11.68 11.99
C ASN A 203 -21.54 -11.72 12.99
N THR A 204 -22.64 -11.02 12.70
CA THR A 204 -23.78 -10.97 13.62
C THR A 204 -24.59 -12.27 13.62
N THR A 205 -24.56 -12.98 12.51
CA THR A 205 -25.25 -14.28 12.33
C THR A 205 -24.27 -15.44 12.21
N SER A 206 -22.97 -15.18 12.11
CA SER A 206 -21.93 -16.15 11.78
C SER A 206 -22.19 -16.87 10.46
N GLY A 207 -22.84 -16.19 9.52
CA GLY A 207 -23.23 -16.72 8.22
C GLY A 207 -22.37 -16.14 7.08
N THR A 208 -22.23 -16.92 6.00
CA THR A 208 -21.68 -16.46 4.74
C THR A 208 -22.78 -16.52 3.68
N TYR A 209 -22.94 -15.42 2.96
CA TYR A 209 -24.00 -15.22 1.99
C TYR A 209 -23.42 -14.83 0.64
N GLY A 210 -23.88 -15.43 -0.43
CA GLY A 210 -23.41 -15.16 -1.78
C GLY A 210 -24.51 -14.58 -2.67
N LEU A 211 -24.18 -13.52 -3.43
CA LEU A 211 -25.04 -12.91 -4.44
C LEU A 211 -24.40 -13.06 -5.81
N ASN A 212 -25.13 -13.61 -6.77
CA ASN A 212 -24.66 -13.78 -8.15
C ASN A 212 -24.76 -12.44 -8.89
N ILE A 213 -23.62 -11.78 -9.03
CA ILE A 213 -23.47 -10.52 -9.77
C ILE A 213 -22.35 -10.72 -10.79
N PRO A 214 -22.65 -11.08 -12.04
CA PRO A 214 -21.64 -11.37 -13.05
C PRO A 214 -20.65 -10.22 -13.22
N ASN A 215 -19.34 -10.53 -13.25
CA ASN A 215 -18.24 -9.58 -13.39
C ASN A 215 -18.17 -8.52 -12.26
N VAL A 216 -18.71 -8.79 -11.08
CA VAL A 216 -18.50 -7.92 -9.92
C VAL A 216 -17.01 -7.93 -9.57
N PHE A 217 -16.37 -6.77 -9.56
CA PHE A 217 -14.93 -6.68 -9.35
C PHE A 217 -14.54 -5.85 -8.14
N LYS A 218 -15.46 -5.06 -7.60
CA LYS A 218 -15.19 -4.21 -6.45
C LYS A 218 -16.45 -3.97 -5.62
N VAL A 219 -16.27 -3.87 -4.33
CA VAL A 219 -17.28 -3.45 -3.37
C VAL A 219 -16.74 -2.31 -2.53
N ALA A 220 -17.57 -1.34 -2.23
CA ALA A 220 -17.25 -0.23 -1.33
C ALA A 220 -18.32 -0.13 -0.25
N VAL A 221 -17.87 0.10 0.98
CA VAL A 221 -18.74 0.15 2.17
C VAL A 221 -18.41 1.43 2.94
N ASN A 222 -19.42 2.13 3.44
CA ASN A 222 -19.19 3.30 4.28
C ASN A 222 -18.74 2.90 5.70
N THR A 223 -18.18 3.86 6.44
CA THR A 223 -17.65 3.62 7.80
C THR A 223 -18.69 3.09 8.79
N GLY A 224 -19.96 3.45 8.60
CA GLY A 224 -21.05 2.97 9.45
C GLY A 224 -21.59 1.57 9.08
N ASP A 225 -21.05 0.92 8.04
CA ASP A 225 -21.55 -0.35 7.51
C ASP A 225 -23.06 -0.31 7.16
N THR A 226 -23.53 0.86 6.75
CA THR A 226 -24.94 1.10 6.43
C THR A 226 -25.20 1.23 4.92
N VAL A 227 -24.17 1.38 4.12
CA VAL A 227 -24.25 1.43 2.66
C VAL A 227 -23.14 0.57 2.08
N ALA A 228 -23.53 -0.44 1.31
CA ALA A 228 -22.62 -1.28 0.54
C ALA A 228 -22.98 -1.21 -0.94
N LEU A 229 -21.98 -0.84 -1.78
CA LEU A 229 -22.14 -0.64 -3.21
C LEU A 229 -21.19 -1.55 -3.99
N ALA A 230 -21.72 -2.29 -4.95
CA ALA A 230 -20.96 -3.20 -5.80
C ALA A 230 -20.86 -2.68 -7.24
N MET A 231 -19.65 -2.75 -7.79
CA MET A 231 -19.29 -2.30 -9.13
C MET A 231 -19.01 -3.49 -10.03
N VAL A 232 -19.48 -3.41 -11.27
CA VAL A 232 -19.37 -4.47 -12.27
C VAL A 232 -18.44 -4.05 -13.40
N ARG A 233 -17.51 -4.92 -13.74
CA ARG A 233 -16.51 -4.67 -14.80
C ARG A 233 -17.19 -4.44 -16.15
N ASN A 234 -16.72 -3.44 -16.88
CA ASN A 234 -17.22 -3.08 -18.20
C ASN A 234 -18.73 -2.81 -18.26
N SER A 235 -19.32 -2.32 -17.16
CA SER A 235 -20.73 -2.04 -17.03
C SER A 235 -20.98 -0.58 -16.67
N ASN A 236 -22.19 -0.10 -16.92
CA ASN A 236 -22.68 1.20 -16.49
C ASN A 236 -23.74 1.05 -15.37
N VAL A 237 -23.64 -0.02 -14.60
CA VAL A 237 -24.56 -0.33 -13.50
C VAL A 237 -23.80 -0.32 -12.18
N LEU A 238 -24.44 0.24 -11.16
CA LEU A 238 -24.05 0.17 -9.77
C LEU A 238 -25.12 -0.59 -9.01
N TYR A 239 -24.74 -1.51 -8.15
CA TYR A 239 -25.67 -2.23 -7.29
C TYR A 239 -25.50 -1.80 -5.84
N ARG A 240 -26.60 -1.63 -5.11
CA ARG A 240 -26.60 -1.58 -3.67
C ARG A 240 -26.97 -2.92 -3.09
N ILE A 241 -26.35 -3.26 -1.98
CA ILE A 241 -26.65 -4.45 -1.18
C ILE A 241 -27.51 -4.01 -0.01
N PHE A 242 -28.55 -4.76 0.29
CA PHE A 242 -29.41 -4.50 1.44
C PHE A 242 -29.82 -5.78 2.13
N LYS A 243 -30.11 -5.66 3.42
CA LYS A 243 -30.52 -6.78 4.28
C LYS A 243 -32.06 -6.82 4.37
N LEU A 244 -32.62 -7.99 4.17
CA LEU A 244 -34.04 -8.24 4.35
C LEU A 244 -34.38 -8.40 5.84
N ASN A 245 -35.65 -8.10 6.21
CA ASN A 245 -36.14 -8.48 7.52
C ASN A 245 -36.28 -10.01 7.60
N GLN A 246 -36.00 -10.54 8.78
CA GLN A 246 -36.12 -11.98 8.99
C GLN A 246 -37.47 -12.50 8.57
N ASN A 247 -37.49 -13.57 7.78
CA ASN A 247 -38.71 -14.25 7.28
C ASN A 247 -39.65 -13.36 6.43
N GLN A 248 -39.16 -12.26 5.86
CA GLN A 248 -40.00 -11.35 5.07
C GLN A 248 -40.48 -12.01 3.78
N TYR A 249 -39.64 -12.80 3.14
CA TYR A 249 -39.98 -13.50 1.91
C TYR A 249 -39.70 -15.00 2.04
N PRO A 250 -40.66 -15.85 1.58
CA PRO A 250 -40.51 -17.31 1.76
C PRO A 250 -39.51 -17.95 0.79
N THR A 251 -39.12 -17.25 -0.28
CA THR A 251 -38.20 -17.74 -1.31
C THR A 251 -37.40 -16.61 -1.92
N GLN A 252 -36.24 -16.93 -2.47
CA GLN A 252 -35.43 -16.04 -3.28
C GLN A 252 -36.24 -15.33 -4.38
N GLN A 253 -37.01 -16.11 -5.15
CA GLN A 253 -37.80 -15.58 -6.26
C GLN A 253 -38.87 -14.58 -5.80
N ALA A 254 -39.50 -14.82 -4.65
CA ALA A 254 -40.46 -13.88 -4.07
C ALA A 254 -39.80 -12.56 -3.66
N ALA A 255 -38.59 -12.64 -3.07
CA ALA A 255 -37.81 -11.47 -2.72
C ALA A 255 -37.40 -10.66 -3.97
N ILE A 256 -36.88 -11.33 -5.00
CA ILE A 256 -36.48 -10.69 -6.27
C ILE A 256 -37.68 -9.96 -6.90
N GLN A 257 -38.83 -10.59 -7.00
CA GLN A 257 -40.02 -10.00 -7.59
C GLN A 257 -40.56 -8.80 -6.81
N ALA A 258 -40.53 -8.88 -5.48
CA ALA A 258 -41.04 -7.81 -4.62
C ALA A 258 -40.13 -6.57 -4.58
N THR A 259 -38.84 -6.78 -4.63
CA THR A 259 -37.81 -5.71 -4.45
C THR A 259 -37.26 -5.20 -5.79
N GLY A 260 -37.44 -5.92 -6.89
CA GLY A 260 -36.78 -5.62 -8.17
C GLY A 260 -35.29 -5.90 -8.17
N SER A 261 -34.83 -6.78 -7.28
CA SER A 261 -33.41 -7.15 -7.17
C SER A 261 -32.92 -7.91 -8.39
N VAL A 262 -31.63 -7.78 -8.70
CA VAL A 262 -30.97 -8.58 -9.73
C VAL A 262 -30.75 -10.00 -9.22
N ASP A 263 -30.44 -10.11 -7.93
CA ASP A 263 -30.27 -11.37 -7.22
C ASP A 263 -30.59 -11.20 -5.74
N CYS A 264 -30.98 -12.29 -5.09
CA CYS A 264 -31.04 -12.44 -3.65
C CYS A 264 -30.34 -13.72 -3.29
N GLU A 265 -29.84 -13.83 -2.07
CA GLU A 265 -29.16 -15.01 -1.58
C GLU A 265 -30.05 -16.26 -1.77
N PRO A 266 -29.52 -17.39 -2.29
CA PRO A 266 -30.29 -18.56 -2.72
C PRO A 266 -30.71 -19.46 -1.56
N SER A 267 -31.44 -18.93 -0.58
CA SER A 267 -32.00 -19.70 0.54
C SER A 267 -33.55 -19.67 0.53
N LEU A 268 -34.14 -20.51 1.36
CA LEU A 268 -35.59 -20.49 1.57
C LEU A 268 -36.07 -19.22 2.28
N LEU A 269 -35.17 -18.53 2.95
CA LEU A 269 -35.41 -17.26 3.65
C LEU A 269 -34.24 -16.33 3.38
N PRO A 270 -34.20 -15.69 2.20
CA PRO A 270 -33.07 -14.89 1.80
C PRO A 270 -32.83 -13.73 2.76
N VAL A 271 -31.54 -13.49 3.07
CA VAL A 271 -31.10 -12.46 4.01
C VAL A 271 -30.62 -11.22 3.29
N TYR A 272 -29.93 -11.39 2.17
CA TYR A 272 -29.36 -10.29 1.39
C TYR A 272 -29.85 -10.29 -0.04
N CYS A 273 -30.02 -9.09 -0.58
CA CYS A 273 -30.34 -8.87 -1.98
C CYS A 273 -29.48 -7.74 -2.57
N ALA A 274 -29.33 -7.76 -3.90
CA ALA A 274 -28.70 -6.72 -4.68
C ALA A 274 -29.72 -6.09 -5.65
N VAL A 275 -29.79 -4.75 -5.65
CA VAL A 275 -30.66 -4.00 -6.56
C VAL A 275 -29.86 -2.91 -7.28
N SER A 276 -30.19 -2.65 -8.55
CA SER A 276 -29.54 -1.57 -9.29
C SER A 276 -29.89 -0.21 -8.70
N VAL A 277 -28.89 0.65 -8.61
CA VAL A 277 -29.04 2.04 -8.15
C VAL A 277 -29.32 2.92 -9.35
N PRO A 278 -30.49 3.63 -9.40
CA PRO A 278 -30.74 4.61 -10.44
C PRO A 278 -29.69 5.73 -10.43
N GLY A 279 -29.21 6.12 -11.59
CA GLY A 279 -28.18 7.17 -11.74
C GLY A 279 -27.57 7.14 -13.11
N THR A 280 -26.59 8.04 -13.30
CA THR A 280 -25.77 8.08 -14.52
C THR A 280 -24.38 7.60 -14.16
N TYR A 281 -24.00 6.44 -14.68
CA TYR A 281 -22.70 5.82 -14.48
C TYR A 281 -22.05 5.51 -15.83
N ASP A 282 -20.74 5.59 -15.88
CA ASP A 282 -19.98 5.18 -17.06
C ASP A 282 -18.67 4.52 -16.62
N ARG A 283 -18.68 3.19 -16.58
CA ARG A 283 -17.55 2.37 -16.09
C ARG A 283 -17.16 2.74 -14.66
N PRO A 284 -18.04 2.58 -13.66
CA PRO A 284 -17.71 2.88 -12.27
C PRO A 284 -16.57 2.00 -11.77
N THR A 285 -15.55 2.62 -11.16
CA THR A 285 -14.31 1.98 -10.70
C THR A 285 -14.13 2.04 -9.19
N GLY A 286 -14.87 2.89 -8.50
CA GLY A 286 -14.78 3.05 -7.06
C GLY A 286 -15.88 3.92 -6.52
N VAL A 287 -16.00 3.93 -5.19
CA VAL A 287 -16.88 4.85 -4.46
C VAL A 287 -16.10 5.42 -3.29
N TYR A 288 -16.15 6.73 -3.14
CA TYR A 288 -15.70 7.44 -1.94
C TYR A 288 -16.92 7.91 -1.16
N PHE A 289 -16.97 7.66 0.13
CA PHE A 289 -18.05 8.12 1.00
C PHE A 289 -17.62 9.38 1.75
N SER A 290 -18.45 10.41 1.78
CA SER A 290 -18.16 11.63 2.52
C SER A 290 -18.04 11.36 4.02
N LEU A 291 -17.17 12.13 4.68
CA LEU A 291 -16.92 12.00 6.11
C LEU A 291 -18.15 12.28 6.98
N ASP A 292 -19.07 13.11 6.47
CA ASP A 292 -20.34 13.44 7.15
C ASP A 292 -21.45 12.40 6.94
N GLY A 293 -21.17 11.33 6.17
CA GLY A 293 -22.11 10.26 5.90
C GLY A 293 -23.30 10.63 5.00
N THR A 294 -23.27 11.78 4.33
CA THR A 294 -24.41 12.24 3.51
C THR A 294 -24.32 11.84 2.04
N THR A 295 -23.12 11.85 1.46
CA THR A 295 -22.87 11.72 0.03
C THR A 295 -21.95 10.55 -0.28
N ALA A 296 -22.29 9.77 -1.30
CA ALA A 296 -21.41 8.80 -1.94
C ALA A 296 -20.99 9.35 -3.31
N TYR A 297 -19.69 9.40 -3.56
CA TYR A 297 -19.06 9.84 -4.80
C TYR A 297 -18.65 8.62 -5.62
N VAL A 298 -19.42 8.31 -6.67
CA VAL A 298 -19.12 7.19 -7.59
C VAL A 298 -18.15 7.67 -8.64
N LEU A 299 -17.00 7.01 -8.72
CA LEU A 299 -15.90 7.35 -9.61
C LEU A 299 -16.09 6.63 -10.94
N ASN A 300 -16.34 7.38 -12.00
CA ASN A 300 -16.58 6.82 -13.34
C ASN A 300 -15.33 7.04 -14.20
N CYS A 301 -14.79 5.95 -14.69
CA CYS A 301 -13.61 5.96 -15.55
C CYS A 301 -13.92 6.42 -16.98
N GLY A 302 -15.13 6.19 -17.46
CA GLY A 302 -15.59 6.66 -18.76
C GLY A 302 -14.77 6.13 -19.92
N SER A 303 -14.35 7.03 -20.82
CA SER A 303 -13.60 6.72 -22.04
C SER A 303 -12.30 5.95 -21.79
N GLU A 304 -11.63 6.22 -20.70
CA GLU A 304 -10.36 5.58 -20.34
C GLU A 304 -10.53 4.09 -19.98
N CYS A 305 -11.74 3.68 -19.66
CA CYS A 305 -12.12 2.29 -19.39
C CYS A 305 -13.06 1.70 -20.45
N GLY A 306 -13.05 2.26 -21.65
CA GLY A 306 -13.90 1.78 -22.76
C GLY A 306 -15.36 2.21 -22.69
N GLY A 307 -15.66 3.26 -21.91
CA GLY A 307 -16.94 3.96 -21.89
C GLY A 307 -16.92 5.23 -22.75
N ASN A 308 -17.67 6.24 -22.34
CA ASN A 308 -17.83 7.49 -23.09
C ASN A 308 -17.35 8.73 -22.33
N THR A 309 -17.77 8.90 -21.07
CA THR A 309 -17.56 10.14 -20.32
C THR A 309 -17.09 9.87 -18.90
N ALA A 310 -15.88 10.30 -18.59
CA ALA A 310 -15.37 10.29 -17.24
C ALA A 310 -16.12 11.32 -16.38
N SER A 311 -16.53 10.92 -15.19
CA SER A 311 -17.31 11.76 -14.29
C SER A 311 -17.24 11.29 -12.83
N VAL A 312 -17.75 12.12 -11.93
CA VAL A 312 -18.10 11.72 -10.57
C VAL A 312 -19.60 11.87 -10.40
N THR A 313 -20.28 10.76 -10.10
CA THR A 313 -21.72 10.78 -9.80
C THR A 313 -21.94 10.87 -8.29
N LEU A 314 -22.64 11.88 -7.86
CA LEU A 314 -22.95 12.14 -6.45
C LEU A 314 -24.31 11.53 -6.12
N LEU A 315 -24.35 10.72 -5.07
CA LEU A 315 -25.54 10.05 -4.59
C LEU A 315 -25.81 10.41 -3.11
N GLN A 316 -27.07 10.54 -2.74
CA GLN A 316 -27.47 10.61 -1.34
C GLN A 316 -27.31 9.24 -0.68
N GLN A 317 -26.66 9.15 0.48
CA GLN A 317 -26.47 7.88 1.20
C GLN A 317 -27.78 7.37 1.85
N GLY A 318 -28.66 8.25 2.32
CA GLY A 318 -29.89 7.87 3.02
C GLY A 318 -30.73 6.83 2.28
N PRO A 319 -31.10 7.05 1.01
CA PRO A 319 -31.84 6.08 0.21
C PRO A 319 -31.09 4.78 -0.10
N LEU A 320 -29.75 4.78 0.06
CA LEU A 320 -28.88 3.62 -0.21
C LEU A 320 -28.65 2.76 1.04
N ASN A 321 -29.18 3.16 2.19
CA ASN A 321 -28.99 2.45 3.45
C ASN A 321 -29.44 0.98 3.32
N ASN A 322 -28.61 0.05 3.79
CA ASN A 322 -28.84 -1.39 3.68
C ASN A 322 -30.10 -1.89 4.44
N ASN A 323 -30.60 -1.11 5.39
CA ASN A 323 -31.84 -1.39 6.11
C ASN A 323 -33.09 -0.77 5.42
N VAL A 324 -32.92 -0.01 4.33
CA VAL A 324 -34.02 0.52 3.54
C VAL A 324 -34.41 -0.52 2.49
N ILE A 325 -35.38 -1.35 2.82
CA ILE A 325 -35.88 -2.40 1.91
C ILE A 325 -36.73 -1.74 0.81
N PRO A 326 -36.46 -2.03 -0.47
CA PRO A 326 -37.29 -1.54 -1.55
C PRO A 326 -38.74 -2.01 -1.40
N SER A 327 -39.67 -1.09 -1.44
CA SER A 327 -41.11 -1.37 -1.39
C SER A 327 -41.74 -1.56 -2.79
N SER A 328 -40.95 -1.36 -3.82
CA SER A 328 -41.33 -1.44 -5.22
C SER A 328 -40.14 -1.82 -6.09
N PRO A 329 -40.34 -2.51 -7.22
CA PRO A 329 -39.29 -2.72 -8.21
C PRO A 329 -38.66 -1.41 -8.75
N VAL A 330 -39.39 -0.30 -8.68
CA VAL A 330 -38.88 1.02 -9.05
C VAL A 330 -38.20 1.66 -7.86
N GLN A 331 -36.87 1.77 -7.95
CA GLN A 331 -36.07 2.38 -6.89
C GLN A 331 -36.14 3.91 -6.93
N PRO A 332 -36.15 4.62 -5.78
CA PRO A 332 -36.00 6.06 -5.78
C PRO A 332 -34.62 6.43 -6.34
N ASN A 333 -34.54 7.48 -7.14
CA ASN A 333 -33.30 7.96 -7.69
C ASN A 333 -32.50 8.73 -6.60
N PRO A 334 -31.39 8.21 -6.11
CA PRO A 334 -30.55 8.88 -5.10
C PRO A 334 -29.60 9.92 -5.70
N MET A 335 -29.54 10.06 -7.03
CA MET A 335 -28.57 10.93 -7.69
C MET A 335 -28.85 12.40 -7.39
N ILE A 336 -27.80 13.09 -6.88
CA ILE A 336 -27.78 14.54 -6.70
C ILE A 336 -27.40 15.20 -8.02
N THR A 337 -26.25 14.83 -8.56
CA THR A 337 -25.71 15.35 -9.81
C THR A 337 -24.64 14.42 -10.38
N ASN A 338 -24.26 14.65 -11.64
CA ASN A 338 -23.12 14.01 -12.28
C ASN A 338 -22.15 15.11 -12.76
N VAL A 339 -20.92 15.08 -12.26
CA VAL A 339 -19.89 16.10 -12.54
C VAL A 339 -18.88 15.52 -13.54
N PRO A 340 -18.82 16.00 -14.78
CA PRO A 340 -17.80 15.58 -15.72
C PRO A 340 -16.40 15.93 -15.21
N VAL A 341 -15.44 15.02 -15.41
CA VAL A 341 -14.03 15.21 -15.09
C VAL A 341 -13.17 15.01 -16.33
N PRO A 342 -11.98 15.66 -16.38
CA PRO A 342 -11.15 15.62 -17.60
C PRO A 342 -10.56 14.26 -17.94
N GLY A 343 -10.49 13.33 -17.02
CA GLY A 343 -9.94 11.97 -17.20
C GLY A 343 -10.60 10.97 -16.29
N GLY A 344 -10.40 9.69 -16.56
CA GLY A 344 -11.00 8.58 -15.81
C GLY A 344 -10.53 8.55 -14.37
N VAL A 345 -11.46 8.52 -13.42
CA VAL A 345 -11.16 8.54 -11.99
C VAL A 345 -11.18 7.12 -11.44
N THR A 346 -10.17 6.74 -10.66
CA THR A 346 -10.05 5.41 -10.05
C THR A 346 -9.84 5.45 -8.53
N ALA A 347 -9.35 6.57 -7.97
CA ALA A 347 -9.18 6.77 -6.54
C ALA A 347 -9.60 8.18 -6.14
N ALA A 348 -10.12 8.34 -4.93
CA ALA A 348 -10.52 9.64 -4.39
C ALA A 348 -10.27 9.71 -2.88
N LEU A 349 -9.97 10.94 -2.41
CA LEU A 349 -9.82 11.26 -0.99
C LEU A 349 -10.21 12.72 -0.76
N SER A 350 -10.78 13.05 0.40
CA SER A 350 -11.24 14.39 0.71
C SER A 350 -10.61 14.93 2.00
N ASP A 351 -10.32 16.22 2.02
CA ASP A 351 -9.96 16.97 3.22
C ASP A 351 -11.18 17.61 3.92
N GLY A 352 -12.40 17.30 3.47
CA GLY A 352 -13.66 17.88 3.96
C GLY A 352 -14.15 19.08 3.15
N THR A 353 -13.31 19.68 2.31
CA THR A 353 -13.64 20.82 1.44
C THR A 353 -13.35 20.53 -0.02
N THR A 354 -12.25 19.88 -0.27
CA THR A 354 -11.75 19.48 -1.60
C THR A 354 -11.75 17.97 -1.72
N LEU A 355 -12.35 17.46 -2.78
CA LEU A 355 -12.21 16.07 -3.17
C LEU A 355 -11.09 15.96 -4.22
N TYR A 356 -10.07 15.20 -3.89
CA TYR A 356 -8.93 14.88 -4.75
C TYR A 356 -9.25 13.61 -5.54
N LEU A 357 -9.18 13.70 -6.86
CA LEU A 357 -9.64 12.67 -7.80
C LEU A 357 -8.45 12.23 -8.66
N ALA A 358 -7.86 11.08 -8.34
CA ALA A 358 -6.74 10.53 -9.07
C ALA A 358 -7.19 9.52 -10.13
N GLY A 359 -6.54 9.54 -11.26
CA GLY A 359 -6.84 8.66 -12.37
C GLY A 359 -5.92 8.88 -13.56
N GLN A 360 -6.41 8.61 -14.76
CA GLN A 360 -5.64 8.72 -15.98
C GLN A 360 -6.46 9.35 -17.10
N GLN A 361 -5.76 9.99 -18.03
CA GLN A 361 -6.36 10.60 -19.20
C GLN A 361 -5.73 10.04 -20.47
N LEU A 362 -6.56 9.63 -21.42
CA LEU A 362 -6.12 9.26 -22.78
C LEU A 362 -5.58 10.49 -23.51
N GLN A 363 -4.40 10.35 -24.09
CA GLN A 363 -3.74 11.39 -24.85
C GLN A 363 -3.90 11.18 -26.37
N PRO A 364 -3.67 12.21 -27.20
CA PRO A 364 -3.76 12.10 -28.67
C PRO A 364 -2.83 11.03 -29.28
N ASP A 365 -1.76 10.66 -28.60
CA ASP A 365 -0.85 9.58 -29.02
C ASP A 365 -1.40 8.16 -28.73
N GLY A 366 -2.61 8.06 -28.16
CA GLY A 366 -3.25 6.80 -27.81
C GLY A 366 -2.79 6.19 -26.48
N LEU A 367 -1.93 6.86 -25.73
CA LEU A 367 -1.41 6.42 -24.44
C LEU A 367 -2.07 7.19 -23.29
N PHE A 368 -2.00 6.64 -22.08
CA PHE A 368 -2.58 7.26 -20.91
C PHE A 368 -1.50 8.02 -20.10
N THR A 369 -1.86 9.18 -19.57
CA THR A 369 -1.06 9.93 -18.59
C THR A 369 -1.79 9.99 -17.27
N GLY A 370 -1.04 10.00 -16.16
CA GLY A 370 -1.58 10.19 -14.82
C GLY A 370 -2.18 11.58 -14.63
N PHE A 371 -3.26 11.63 -13.87
CA PHE A 371 -4.08 12.82 -13.78
C PHE A 371 -4.73 12.97 -12.40
N LEU A 372 -4.59 14.14 -11.81
CA LEU A 372 -5.26 14.54 -10.58
C LEU A 372 -6.19 15.72 -10.86
N SER A 373 -7.47 15.56 -10.57
CA SER A 373 -8.42 16.67 -10.52
C SER A 373 -8.74 17.02 -9.07
N THR A 374 -9.01 18.30 -8.81
CA THR A 374 -9.59 18.77 -7.55
C THR A 374 -11.02 19.22 -7.79
N MET A 375 -11.93 18.85 -6.89
CA MET A 375 -13.32 19.27 -6.92
C MET A 375 -13.71 19.93 -5.60
N ASN A 376 -14.29 21.13 -5.67
CA ASN A 376 -14.88 21.76 -4.51
C ASN A 376 -16.18 21.05 -4.14
N GLN A 377 -16.28 20.53 -2.91
CA GLN A 377 -17.44 19.72 -2.48
C GLN A 377 -18.69 20.56 -2.20
N ALA A 378 -18.55 21.86 -1.87
CA ALA A 378 -19.71 22.72 -1.63
C ALA A 378 -20.40 23.14 -2.92
N THR A 379 -19.64 23.34 -4.01
CA THR A 379 -20.16 23.78 -5.30
C THR A 379 -20.26 22.65 -6.34
N ASN A 380 -19.67 21.49 -6.07
CA ASN A 380 -19.56 20.34 -6.98
C ASN A 380 -18.91 20.72 -8.33
N THR A 381 -17.88 21.57 -8.29
CA THR A 381 -17.18 22.05 -9.48
C THR A 381 -15.71 21.64 -9.47
N ILE A 382 -15.17 21.30 -10.63
CA ILE A 382 -13.72 21.03 -10.80
C ILE A 382 -12.97 22.35 -10.70
N THR A 383 -11.99 22.41 -9.81
CA THR A 383 -11.21 23.62 -9.50
C THR A 383 -9.77 23.55 -9.99
N GLY A 384 -9.23 22.36 -10.21
CA GLY A 384 -7.84 22.17 -10.63
C GLY A 384 -7.62 20.91 -11.42
N LYS A 385 -6.46 20.87 -12.11
CA LYS A 385 -6.03 19.80 -12.97
C LYS A 385 -4.51 19.73 -12.97
N TYR A 386 -3.95 18.56 -12.64
CA TYR A 386 -2.52 18.40 -12.39
C TYR A 386 -2.02 17.07 -12.99
N SER A 387 -0.80 17.06 -13.50
CA SER A 387 -0.13 15.85 -13.96
C SER A 387 0.48 15.12 -12.75
N ILE A 388 0.26 13.81 -12.68
CA ILE A 388 0.81 12.91 -11.67
C ILE A 388 1.45 11.71 -12.34
N SER A 389 2.01 10.76 -11.57
CA SER A 389 2.56 9.51 -12.14
C SER A 389 1.52 8.79 -13.00
N ASP A 390 1.97 8.20 -14.10
CA ASP A 390 1.12 7.40 -14.98
C ASP A 390 0.62 6.12 -14.29
N GLY A 391 -0.26 5.40 -14.94
CA GLY A 391 -0.71 4.07 -14.52
C GLY A 391 -2.07 4.05 -13.79
N ASN A 392 -2.39 2.90 -13.23
CA ASN A 392 -3.65 2.65 -12.56
C ASN A 392 -3.56 3.06 -11.08
N HIS A 393 -4.19 4.17 -10.73
CA HIS A 393 -4.18 4.73 -9.38
C HIS A 393 -5.14 3.96 -8.46
N SER A 394 -4.62 3.43 -7.36
CA SER A 394 -5.41 2.64 -6.40
C SER A 394 -5.15 3.01 -4.94
N LYS A 395 -4.10 3.76 -4.67
CA LYS A 395 -3.69 4.16 -3.32
C LYS A 395 -3.62 5.69 -3.24
N ILE A 396 -4.22 6.26 -2.21
CA ILE A 396 -4.21 7.71 -1.96
C ILE A 396 -4.32 7.95 -0.45
N LEU A 397 -3.45 8.79 0.11
CA LEU A 397 -3.49 9.13 1.52
C LEU A 397 -2.95 10.55 1.78
N PHE A 398 -3.36 11.16 2.89
CA PHE A 398 -2.72 12.34 3.43
C PHE A 398 -1.58 11.97 4.38
N ALA A 399 -0.55 12.82 4.46
CA ALA A 399 0.57 12.62 5.35
C ALA A 399 1.05 13.94 5.98
N ASP A 400 2.07 13.86 6.83
CA ASP A 400 2.69 15.01 7.46
C ASP A 400 3.08 16.10 6.45
N ASN A 401 3.35 17.29 6.92
CA ASN A 401 3.74 18.47 6.11
C ASN A 401 2.69 18.89 5.08
N ASN A 402 1.42 18.57 5.35
CA ASN A 402 0.32 18.90 4.45
C ASN A 402 0.53 18.36 3.03
N THR A 403 0.86 17.08 2.95
CA THR A 403 1.11 16.38 1.68
C THR A 403 0.05 15.34 1.39
N LEU A 404 -0.24 15.17 0.11
CA LEU A 404 -1.08 14.10 -0.45
C LEU A 404 -0.19 13.17 -1.25
N TRP A 405 -0.32 11.87 -1.00
CA TRP A 405 0.46 10.83 -1.66
C TRP A 405 -0.45 9.94 -2.51
N ILE A 406 -0.05 9.71 -3.74
CA ILE A 406 -0.84 8.98 -4.74
C ILE A 406 0.01 7.89 -5.34
N GLY A 407 -0.44 6.64 -5.18
CA GLY A 407 0.23 5.45 -5.69
C GLY A 407 -0.49 4.84 -6.88
N SER A 408 0.28 4.35 -7.84
CA SER A 408 -0.23 3.69 -9.05
C SER A 408 0.47 2.36 -9.31
N GLN A 409 -0.11 1.57 -10.19
CA GLN A 409 0.49 0.37 -10.77
C GLN A 409 0.63 0.56 -12.27
N PHE A 410 1.58 -0.15 -12.88
CA PHE A 410 1.80 -0.12 -14.34
C PHE A 410 2.12 1.28 -14.89
N CYS A 411 2.78 2.14 -14.12
CA CYS A 411 3.13 3.50 -14.52
C CYS A 411 4.16 3.55 -15.66
N ALA A 412 5.05 2.56 -15.77
CA ALA A 412 5.99 2.44 -16.88
C ALA A 412 5.49 1.39 -17.89
N THR A 413 4.41 1.68 -18.58
CA THR A 413 4.00 0.82 -19.71
C THR A 413 5.10 0.82 -20.77
N GLY A 414 5.36 -0.34 -21.37
CA GLY A 414 6.50 -0.55 -22.25
C GLY A 414 6.60 0.47 -23.40
N GLU A 415 5.49 0.82 -24.00
CA GLU A 415 5.47 1.76 -25.13
C GLU A 415 5.75 3.21 -24.71
N ARG A 416 5.11 3.68 -23.63
CA ARG A 416 5.35 5.03 -23.08
C ARG A 416 6.80 5.19 -22.65
N LYS A 417 7.35 4.19 -21.96
CA LYS A 417 8.76 4.18 -21.53
C LYS A 417 9.72 4.26 -22.72
N LYS A 418 9.45 3.52 -23.80
CA LYS A 418 10.26 3.55 -25.03
C LYS A 418 10.20 4.91 -25.71
N GLN A 419 9.02 5.48 -25.86
CA GLN A 419 8.84 6.80 -26.47
C GLN A 419 9.57 7.88 -25.69
N PHE A 420 9.46 7.88 -24.36
CA PHE A 420 10.19 8.82 -23.52
C PHE A 420 11.71 8.65 -23.65
N ALA A 421 12.22 7.43 -23.58
CA ALA A 421 13.64 7.13 -23.70
C ALA A 421 14.21 7.54 -25.07
N SER A 422 13.40 7.51 -26.13
CA SER A 422 13.78 7.96 -27.47
C SER A 422 13.58 9.47 -27.71
N GLY A 423 12.99 10.19 -26.75
CA GLY A 423 12.67 11.62 -26.88
C GLY A 423 11.55 11.93 -27.89
N VAL A 424 10.78 10.92 -28.31
CA VAL A 424 9.74 11.09 -29.33
C VAL A 424 8.41 11.57 -28.74
N THR A 425 8.17 11.36 -27.45
CA THR A 425 6.90 11.74 -26.84
C THR A 425 6.81 13.24 -26.59
N THR A 426 5.68 13.83 -26.89
CA THR A 426 5.34 15.22 -26.59
C THR A 426 4.76 15.38 -25.18
N GLN A 427 4.40 14.26 -24.52
CA GLN A 427 3.87 14.21 -23.18
C GLN A 427 4.96 13.75 -22.21
N ALA A 428 5.04 14.40 -21.05
CA ALA A 428 5.91 13.92 -19.97
C ALA A 428 5.46 12.54 -19.53
N ALA A 429 6.39 11.58 -19.53
CA ALA A 429 6.14 10.25 -18.99
C ALA A 429 6.64 10.18 -17.56
N ASN A 430 5.77 9.77 -16.66
CA ASN A 430 6.06 9.66 -15.22
C ASN A 430 6.26 8.18 -14.89
N TYR A 431 7.49 7.70 -14.97
CA TYR A 431 7.80 6.27 -14.88
C TYR A 431 7.69 5.69 -13.46
N ASN A 432 7.94 6.49 -12.45
CA ASN A 432 7.77 6.03 -11.08
C ASN A 432 6.30 6.14 -10.66
N CYS A 433 5.84 5.16 -9.90
CA CYS A 433 4.42 4.95 -9.61
C CYS A 433 3.96 5.67 -8.33
N LEU A 434 4.72 6.61 -7.82
CA LEU A 434 4.39 7.37 -6.62
C LEU A 434 4.47 8.87 -6.92
N THR A 435 3.46 9.60 -6.49
CA THR A 435 3.42 11.06 -6.56
C THR A 435 3.17 11.64 -5.17
N MET A 436 4.02 12.57 -4.76
CA MET A 436 3.79 13.47 -3.63
C MET A 436 3.22 14.78 -4.16
N VAL A 437 2.19 15.31 -3.51
CA VAL A 437 1.58 16.60 -3.83
C VAL A 437 1.62 17.47 -2.58
N VAL A 438 2.28 18.63 -2.65
CA VAL A 438 2.27 19.60 -1.57
C VAL A 438 0.96 20.40 -1.64
N LEU A 439 0.20 20.40 -0.53
CA LEU A 439 -1.06 21.11 -0.37
C LEU A 439 -0.81 22.47 0.30
N GLY A 440 -1.78 23.38 0.21
CA GLY A 440 -1.74 24.66 0.95
C GLY A 440 -1.04 25.82 0.24
N GLY A 441 -0.52 25.62 -0.99
CA GLY A 441 -0.10 26.71 -1.87
C GLY A 441 -1.25 27.29 -2.68
N ALA A 442 -0.98 28.39 -3.40
CA ALA A 442 -1.95 28.95 -4.36
C ALA A 442 -2.26 27.97 -5.51
N THR A 443 -1.33 27.08 -5.79
CA THR A 443 -1.45 25.96 -6.75
C THR A 443 -0.82 24.72 -6.13
N LEU A 444 -1.37 23.53 -6.45
CA LEU A 444 -0.77 22.26 -6.04
C LEU A 444 0.51 22.00 -6.84
N THR A 445 1.47 21.39 -6.20
CA THR A 445 2.76 21.05 -6.81
C THR A 445 2.99 19.53 -6.72
N PRO A 446 2.54 18.76 -7.73
CA PRO A 446 2.84 17.33 -7.80
C PRO A 446 4.30 17.07 -8.15
N GLN A 447 4.88 16.07 -7.50
CA GLN A 447 6.24 15.59 -7.73
C GLN A 447 6.24 14.06 -7.80
N VAL A 448 6.72 13.50 -8.91
CA VAL A 448 6.92 12.04 -9.02
C VAL A 448 8.13 11.62 -8.19
N VAL A 449 8.00 10.55 -7.44
CA VAL A 449 8.97 10.12 -6.42
C VAL A 449 9.39 8.64 -6.67
N PRO A 450 10.68 8.35 -6.71
CA PRO A 450 11.78 9.29 -6.91
C PRO A 450 11.67 9.97 -8.29
N ALA A 451 12.23 11.18 -8.40
CA ALA A 451 12.18 11.91 -9.65
C ALA A 451 12.91 11.15 -10.76
N VAL A 452 12.31 11.10 -11.95
CA VAL A 452 12.92 10.48 -13.11
C VAL A 452 13.89 11.43 -13.80
N ASN A 453 14.91 10.86 -14.44
CA ASN A 453 15.80 11.62 -15.31
C ASN A 453 15.07 11.99 -16.60
N GLN A 454 15.25 13.22 -17.05
CA GLN A 454 14.77 13.61 -18.38
C GLN A 454 15.68 13.01 -19.46
N ALA A 455 15.06 12.51 -20.52
CA ALA A 455 15.80 11.95 -21.65
C ALA A 455 16.85 12.95 -22.17
N GLY A 456 18.08 12.48 -22.33
CA GLY A 456 19.18 13.28 -22.86
C GLY A 456 20.00 14.08 -21.84
N THR A 457 19.62 14.17 -20.59
CA THR A 457 20.42 14.88 -19.58
C THR A 457 21.54 14.02 -18.97
N GLY A 458 21.40 12.71 -19.02
CA GLY A 458 22.38 11.76 -18.48
C GLY A 458 22.53 11.76 -16.95
N THR A 459 21.90 12.69 -16.26
CA THR A 459 22.00 12.83 -14.80
C THR A 459 20.61 12.67 -14.19
N PRO A 460 20.40 11.71 -13.28
CA PRO A 460 19.14 11.60 -12.54
C PRO A 460 18.91 12.83 -11.67
N ALA A 461 17.66 13.25 -11.55
CA ALA A 461 17.29 14.36 -10.68
C ALA A 461 17.52 14.01 -9.21
N VAL A 462 17.43 12.73 -8.86
CA VAL A 462 17.73 12.17 -7.53
C VAL A 462 18.62 10.94 -7.71
N THR A 463 19.50 10.70 -6.77
CA THR A 463 20.26 9.46 -6.72
C THR A 463 19.33 8.31 -6.39
N VAL A 464 19.27 7.31 -7.26
CA VAL A 464 18.47 6.10 -7.05
C VAL A 464 19.28 5.13 -6.19
N PRO A 465 18.76 4.66 -5.06
CA PRO A 465 19.47 3.76 -4.17
C PRO A 465 19.59 2.34 -4.76
N TYR A 466 20.53 1.58 -4.22
CA TYR A 466 20.63 0.14 -4.47
C TYR A 466 19.33 -0.55 -4.01
N PRO A 467 18.78 -1.57 -4.73
CA PRO A 467 19.40 -2.25 -5.88
C PRO A 467 19.02 -1.69 -7.25
N ASN A 468 18.26 -0.62 -7.33
CA ASN A 468 17.72 -0.11 -8.60
C ASN A 468 18.73 0.70 -9.43
N GLN A 469 19.99 0.76 -8.99
CA GLN A 469 21.03 1.54 -9.65
C GLN A 469 21.49 1.00 -11.01
N ASN A 470 21.26 -0.30 -11.30
CA ASN A 470 22.02 -0.94 -12.37
C ASN A 470 21.37 -0.92 -13.75
N ASN A 471 20.05 -1.14 -13.86
CA ASN A 471 19.41 -1.32 -15.18
C ASN A 471 18.29 -0.33 -15.47
N ASP A 472 17.45 -0.05 -14.48
CA ASP A 472 16.32 0.88 -14.56
C ASP A 472 16.38 1.82 -13.37
N GLN A 473 17.51 2.47 -13.19
CA GLN A 473 17.81 3.32 -12.02
C GLN A 473 16.84 4.49 -11.84
N TYR A 474 15.87 4.64 -12.71
CA TYR A 474 14.81 5.65 -12.65
C TYR A 474 13.41 5.06 -12.52
N TYR A 475 13.30 3.75 -12.35
CA TYR A 475 12.04 3.05 -12.28
C TYR A 475 12.03 1.98 -11.20
N TYR A 476 11.24 2.19 -10.16
CA TYR A 476 11.12 1.26 -9.03
C TYR A 476 10.11 0.14 -9.26
N GLY A 477 9.16 0.31 -10.14
CA GLY A 477 8.12 -0.67 -10.43
C GLY A 477 6.72 -0.22 -9.98
N SER A 478 5.79 -1.17 -9.88
CA SER A 478 4.43 -0.89 -9.42
C SER A 478 4.39 -0.68 -7.91
N LEU A 479 3.60 0.29 -7.46
CA LEU A 479 3.33 0.51 -6.05
C LEU A 479 2.09 -0.28 -5.66
N THR A 480 2.22 -1.20 -4.70
CA THR A 480 1.14 -2.08 -4.25
C THR A 480 0.62 -1.71 -2.87
N GLY A 481 1.44 -1.06 -2.05
CA GLY A 481 1.08 -0.63 -0.70
C GLY A 481 1.69 0.71 -0.34
N ILE A 482 1.00 1.47 0.52
CA ILE A 482 1.47 2.74 1.07
C ILE A 482 0.83 2.98 2.42
N CYS A 483 1.60 3.44 3.40
CA CYS A 483 1.09 3.94 4.67
C CYS A 483 1.89 5.11 5.19
N TRP A 484 1.24 5.98 5.95
CA TRP A 484 1.85 7.13 6.61
C TRP A 484 2.17 6.80 8.07
N VAL A 485 3.41 7.04 8.48
CA VAL A 485 3.84 6.96 9.88
C VAL A 485 3.61 8.31 10.52
N GLN A 486 2.53 8.44 11.27
CA GLN A 486 2.03 9.71 11.81
C GLN A 486 3.07 10.45 12.67
N ASN A 487 3.29 11.73 12.38
CA ASN A 487 4.18 12.64 13.10
C ASN A 487 5.70 12.35 12.96
N TYR A 488 6.09 11.44 12.07
CA TYR A 488 7.51 11.11 11.86
C TYR A 488 8.03 11.54 10.48
N ASN A 489 7.24 12.28 9.72
CA ASN A 489 7.57 12.76 8.37
C ASN A 489 7.96 11.63 7.41
N LYS A 490 7.34 10.45 7.55
CA LYS A 490 7.66 9.26 6.77
C LYS A 490 6.43 8.64 6.12
N VAL A 491 6.61 8.22 4.88
CA VAL A 491 5.68 7.35 4.15
C VAL A 491 6.42 6.06 3.79
N TYR A 492 5.87 4.93 4.21
CA TYR A 492 6.34 3.59 3.84
C TYR A 492 5.58 3.07 2.65
N THR A 493 6.27 2.38 1.76
CA THR A 493 5.69 1.85 0.52
C THR A 493 6.12 0.42 0.25
N ALA A 494 5.21 -0.39 -0.28
CA ALA A 494 5.55 -1.61 -1.01
C ALA A 494 5.69 -1.23 -2.49
N TYR A 495 6.92 -1.05 -2.97
CA TYR A 495 7.24 -0.43 -4.24
C TYR A 495 8.21 -1.31 -5.03
N GLY A 496 7.77 -1.82 -6.18
CA GLY A 496 8.55 -2.77 -6.96
C GLY A 496 8.85 -4.09 -6.25
N GLY A 497 8.02 -4.47 -5.28
CA GLY A 497 8.22 -5.68 -4.46
C GLY A 497 9.19 -5.52 -3.30
N GLN A 498 9.65 -4.29 -3.02
CA GLN A 498 10.53 -3.93 -1.92
C GLN A 498 9.86 -2.90 -1.01
N VAL A 499 10.44 -2.63 0.14
CA VAL A 499 9.97 -1.59 1.04
C VAL A 499 10.87 -0.39 0.93
N HIS A 500 10.31 0.74 0.51
CA HIS A 500 10.98 2.03 0.43
C HIS A 500 10.32 3.03 1.37
N ILE A 501 11.09 3.99 1.84
CA ILE A 501 10.67 5.00 2.81
C ILE A 501 10.97 6.38 2.24
N PHE A 502 9.96 7.23 2.23
CA PHE A 502 10.09 8.58 1.68
C PHE A 502 9.79 9.64 2.74
N SER A 503 10.52 10.74 2.68
CA SER A 503 10.31 11.92 3.50
C SER A 503 9.09 12.72 3.02
N THR A 504 8.18 13.07 3.92
CA THR A 504 7.04 13.94 3.60
C THR A 504 7.44 15.42 3.49
N VAL A 505 8.69 15.77 3.84
CA VAL A 505 9.20 17.14 3.76
C VAL A 505 9.50 17.52 2.30
N ASP A 506 10.15 16.64 1.57
CA ASP A 506 10.69 16.93 0.24
C ASP A 506 10.55 15.78 -0.79
N GLY A 507 9.99 14.64 -0.38
CA GLY A 507 9.85 13.45 -1.24
C GLY A 507 11.16 12.70 -1.48
N SER A 508 12.23 13.02 -0.77
CA SER A 508 13.48 12.25 -0.84
C SER A 508 13.29 10.88 -0.21
N GLU A 509 14.02 9.88 -0.70
CA GLU A 509 14.07 8.59 -0.05
C GLU A 509 14.92 8.67 1.21
N ASN A 510 14.37 8.21 2.33
CA ASN A 510 15.07 8.14 3.59
C ASN A 510 16.04 6.98 3.54
N ASP A 511 17.32 7.29 3.70
CA ASP A 511 18.45 6.37 3.65
C ASP A 511 18.57 5.63 2.29
N ASN A 512 19.77 5.56 1.77
CA ASN A 512 20.11 4.82 0.55
C ASN A 512 19.92 3.30 0.71
N GLU A 513 19.27 2.85 1.77
CA GLU A 513 19.05 1.47 2.11
C GLU A 513 17.55 1.20 2.20
N TYR A 514 17.03 0.45 1.23
CA TYR A 514 15.68 -0.11 1.35
C TYR A 514 15.63 -1.12 2.49
N VAL A 515 14.48 -1.23 3.14
CA VAL A 515 14.27 -2.25 4.17
C VAL A 515 14.18 -3.62 3.50
N ALA A 516 15.22 -4.44 3.64
CA ALA A 516 15.27 -5.77 3.07
C ALA A 516 14.17 -6.67 3.67
N VAL A 517 13.29 -7.20 2.83
CA VAL A 517 12.27 -8.19 3.21
C VAL A 517 12.62 -9.57 2.67
N GLN A 518 12.14 -10.62 3.33
CA GLN A 518 12.38 -11.99 2.89
C GLN A 518 11.28 -12.43 1.91
N GLY A 519 11.36 -11.93 0.69
CA GLY A 519 10.38 -12.17 -0.36
C GLY A 519 9.96 -10.87 -1.07
N THR A 520 8.77 -10.89 -1.67
CA THR A 520 8.19 -9.72 -2.35
C THR A 520 7.23 -9.01 -1.41
N ALA A 521 7.46 -7.72 -1.15
CA ALA A 521 6.53 -6.88 -0.43
C ALA A 521 5.28 -6.62 -1.27
N LEU A 522 4.11 -6.88 -0.70
CA LEU A 522 2.81 -6.78 -1.37
C LEU A 522 1.98 -5.60 -0.88
N ASP A 523 1.96 -5.36 0.43
CA ASP A 523 1.26 -4.23 1.03
C ASP A 523 1.94 -3.83 2.34
N VAL A 524 1.67 -2.62 2.83
CA VAL A 524 2.20 -2.07 4.08
C VAL A 524 1.10 -1.37 4.86
N ALA A 525 1.17 -1.44 6.19
CA ALA A 525 0.24 -0.75 7.07
C ALA A 525 0.92 -0.27 8.36
N TYR A 526 0.65 0.96 8.78
CA TYR A 526 1.12 1.49 10.05
C TYR A 526 0.21 0.98 11.18
N MET A 527 0.80 0.33 12.19
CA MET A 527 0.07 -0.36 13.27
C MET A 527 -0.25 0.55 14.46
N ASP A 528 0.43 1.68 14.59
CA ASP A 528 0.45 2.50 15.81
C ASP A 528 -0.13 3.90 15.60
N ALA A 529 -0.88 4.11 14.52
CA ALA A 529 -1.62 5.35 14.28
C ALA A 529 -2.63 5.62 15.41
N LEU A 530 -2.81 6.90 15.72
CA LEU A 530 -3.78 7.33 16.74
C LEU A 530 -5.22 7.37 16.21
N THR A 531 -5.37 7.32 14.89
CA THR A 531 -6.67 7.35 14.21
C THR A 531 -6.68 6.39 13.04
N ASP A 532 -7.82 5.81 12.72
CA ASP A 532 -7.97 4.87 11.59
C ASP A 532 -7.99 5.59 10.22
N GLY A 533 -8.27 6.87 10.19
CA GLY A 533 -8.43 7.64 8.94
C GLY A 533 -7.13 7.94 8.18
N ALA A 534 -5.99 7.48 8.65
CA ALA A 534 -4.68 7.77 8.07
C ALA A 534 -4.06 6.61 7.29
N ASN A 535 -4.77 5.48 7.15
CA ASN A 535 -4.24 4.26 6.49
C ASN A 535 -5.09 3.86 5.29
#